data_723363d12d57c2695f93cacb10878ab3
#
_entry.id   723363d12d57c2695f93cacb10878ab3
#
_cell.length_a   1.000
_cell.length_b   1.000
_cell.length_c   1.000
_cell.angle_alpha   90.00
_cell.angle_beta   90.00
_cell.angle_gamma   90.00
#
_symmetry.space_group_name_H-M   'P 1'
#
loop_
_entity.id
_entity.type
_entity.pdbx_description
1 polymer ?
#
loop_
_entity_poly.entity_id
_entity_poly.type
_entity_poly.pdbx_seq_one_letter_code
_entity_poly.pdbx_strand_id
1 'polypeptide(L)'
;IACIFARVSEKETDSFFAALARSIEKEAFRYNYILKYTFTAFDINHPGTYRLVTDNHVDGVAVLGRCDKQLLKFLKRYFKCIAYTGLNSLDAKYDQIICSGYDTAVTAVNHLLSLGHRQIAYIGETEHEDRYRGYCDALAAAKILLRKELTANVALSSEGGYRGASSLLDKNCGATAYFCPNDITAIGVMRALKEHNLSIPEDVSLISIDDIETAQYLTPMLTTIHIPVDEMGQMTAKILIDRIEGGHTLPMKISLPYYIANRESCGPAVVQIQPAGALHSADRYGLKK
;
A
#
# COMPACT_ATOMS: atom_id res chain seq x y z
N ILE A 1 -17.22 21.14 -3.73
CA ILE A 1 -16.99 19.77 -3.24
C ILE A 1 -15.99 19.76 -2.09
N ALA A 2 -15.84 18.63 -1.39
CA ALA A 2 -14.81 18.44 -0.39
C ALA A 2 -14.10 17.11 -0.57
N CYS A 3 -12.86 16.99 -0.05
CA CYS A 3 -12.13 15.75 0.09
C CYS A 3 -12.03 15.36 1.57
N ILE A 4 -12.25 14.09 1.88
CA ILE A 4 -12.08 13.51 3.22
C ILE A 4 -11.08 12.37 3.13
N PHE A 5 -9.99 12.49 3.88
CA PHE A 5 -9.03 11.40 4.04
C PHE A 5 -9.59 10.46 5.13
N ALA A 6 -9.97 9.27 4.73
CA ALA A 6 -10.65 8.30 5.60
C ALA A 6 -9.72 7.68 6.65
N ARG A 7 -8.42 7.82 6.46
CA ARG A 7 -7.40 7.35 7.38
C ARG A 7 -6.34 8.41 7.58
N VAL A 8 -6.05 8.67 8.81
CA VAL A 8 -5.02 9.62 9.19
C VAL A 8 -3.98 8.92 10.03
N SER A 9 -2.75 8.91 9.52
CA SER A 9 -1.59 8.90 10.37
C SER A 9 -1.35 10.36 10.78
N GLU A 10 -1.47 10.67 12.05
CA GLU A 10 -1.28 12.05 12.56
C GLU A 10 0.13 12.61 12.32
N LYS A 11 1.06 11.81 11.83
CA LYS A 11 2.49 12.14 11.80
C LYS A 11 3.11 12.30 10.41
N GLU A 12 2.48 11.85 9.34
CA GLU A 12 3.08 11.94 7.99
C GLU A 12 2.05 12.41 6.96
N THR A 13 2.43 13.42 6.18
CA THR A 13 1.69 13.81 5.00
C THR A 13 1.87 12.71 3.96
N ASP A 14 0.85 11.89 3.76
CA ASP A 14 0.87 10.85 2.73
C ASP A 14 0.87 11.51 1.34
N SER A 15 2.02 11.45 0.66
CA SER A 15 2.23 12.06 -0.66
C SER A 15 1.27 11.51 -1.71
N PHE A 16 0.88 10.22 -1.59
CA PHE A 16 -0.11 9.58 -2.47
C PHE A 16 -1.48 10.26 -2.36
N PHE A 17 -2.02 10.41 -1.15
CA PHE A 17 -3.32 11.05 -0.96
C PHE A 17 -3.28 12.55 -1.25
N ALA A 18 -2.15 13.21 -1.01
CA ALA A 18 -1.98 14.62 -1.38
C ALA A 18 -2.00 14.81 -2.90
N ALA A 19 -1.34 13.94 -3.67
CA ALA A 19 -1.38 13.95 -5.12
C ALA A 19 -2.78 13.67 -5.65
N LEU A 20 -3.48 12.69 -5.06
CA LEU A 20 -4.85 12.32 -5.42
C LEU A 20 -5.82 13.51 -5.19
N ALA A 21 -5.76 14.16 -4.02
CA ALA A 21 -6.59 15.33 -3.72
C ALA A 21 -6.30 16.51 -4.68
N ARG A 22 -5.03 16.74 -5.02
CA ARG A 22 -4.63 17.76 -6.00
C ARG A 22 -5.19 17.46 -7.39
N SER A 23 -5.19 16.20 -7.81
CA SER A 23 -5.76 15.80 -9.09
C SER A 23 -7.28 15.99 -9.12
N ILE A 24 -7.97 15.66 -8.02
CA ILE A 24 -9.41 15.93 -7.85
C ILE A 24 -9.69 17.43 -7.96
N GLU A 25 -8.94 18.26 -7.24
CA GLU A 25 -9.09 19.72 -7.26
C GLU A 25 -8.92 20.29 -8.67
N LYS A 26 -7.85 19.92 -9.36
CA LYS A 26 -7.53 20.37 -10.70
C LYS A 26 -8.63 20.01 -11.70
N GLU A 27 -9.18 18.81 -11.61
CA GLU A 27 -10.24 18.36 -12.50
C GLU A 27 -11.58 19.02 -12.14
N ALA A 28 -11.93 19.13 -10.86
CA ALA A 28 -13.13 19.82 -10.41
C ALA A 28 -13.18 21.27 -10.93
N PHE A 29 -12.05 21.97 -10.88
CA PHE A 29 -11.94 23.34 -11.40
C PHE A 29 -12.28 23.44 -12.90
N ARG A 30 -11.94 22.42 -13.72
CA ARG A 30 -12.30 22.38 -15.14
C ARG A 30 -13.80 22.30 -15.38
N TYR A 31 -14.55 21.78 -14.40
CA TYR A 31 -16.01 21.68 -14.43
C TYR A 31 -16.68 22.82 -13.63
N ASN A 32 -15.97 23.92 -13.34
CA ASN A 32 -16.45 25.05 -12.55
C ASN A 32 -16.84 24.70 -11.11
N TYR A 33 -16.26 23.65 -10.55
CA TYR A 33 -16.37 23.30 -9.14
C TYR A 33 -15.09 23.68 -8.39
N ILE A 34 -15.23 24.06 -7.14
CA ILE A 34 -14.09 24.32 -6.24
C ILE A 34 -13.98 23.23 -5.18
N LEU A 35 -12.75 22.86 -4.85
CA LEU A 35 -12.47 22.06 -3.67
C LEU A 35 -12.44 22.99 -2.45
N LYS A 36 -13.56 23.03 -1.72
CA LYS A 36 -13.76 23.98 -0.62
C LYS A 36 -12.97 23.59 0.62
N TYR A 37 -12.90 22.29 0.91
CA TYR A 37 -12.21 21.73 2.07
C TYR A 37 -11.50 20.43 1.73
N THR A 38 -10.32 20.24 2.39
CA THR A 38 -9.65 18.95 2.46
C THR A 38 -9.45 18.60 3.93
N PHE A 39 -10.14 17.56 4.38
CA PHE A 39 -10.04 17.07 5.76
C PHE A 39 -9.00 15.95 5.83
N THR A 40 -7.78 16.28 6.22
CA THR A 40 -6.67 15.32 6.34
C THR A 40 -6.66 14.56 7.66
N ALA A 41 -7.39 15.07 8.68
CA ALA A 41 -7.52 14.49 10.01
C ALA A 41 -9.00 14.39 10.40
N PHE A 42 -9.79 13.64 9.61
CA PHE A 42 -11.22 13.53 9.82
C PHE A 42 -11.56 12.48 10.88
N ASP A 43 -11.95 12.92 12.06
CA ASP A 43 -12.39 12.07 13.15
C ASP A 43 -13.89 12.27 13.45
N ILE A 44 -14.68 11.24 13.21
CA ILE A 44 -16.14 11.24 13.47
C ILE A 44 -16.48 11.36 14.96
N ASN A 45 -15.56 11.03 15.85
CA ASN A 45 -15.76 11.09 17.29
C ASN A 45 -15.39 12.47 17.87
N HIS A 46 -14.73 13.32 17.10
CA HIS A 46 -14.36 14.66 17.55
C HIS A 46 -15.60 15.56 17.63
N PRO A 47 -15.87 16.24 18.77
CA PRO A 47 -17.09 17.05 18.95
C PRO A 47 -17.29 18.16 17.91
N GLY A 48 -16.20 18.67 17.33
CA GLY A 48 -16.23 19.71 16.30
C GLY A 48 -16.61 19.21 14.89
N THR A 49 -16.45 17.89 14.62
CA THR A 49 -16.68 17.32 13.28
C THR A 49 -18.12 17.52 12.82
N TYR A 50 -19.08 17.38 13.70
CA TYR A 50 -20.51 17.61 13.40
C TYR A 50 -20.74 19.04 12.89
N ARG A 51 -20.22 20.05 13.58
CA ARG A 51 -20.35 21.46 13.19
C ARG A 51 -19.63 21.73 11.87
N LEU A 52 -18.43 21.18 11.70
CA LEU A 52 -17.69 21.33 10.44
C LEU A 52 -18.49 20.83 9.23
N VAL A 53 -19.20 19.70 9.38
CA VAL A 53 -20.04 19.13 8.32
C VAL A 53 -21.33 19.89 8.13
N THR A 54 -22.02 20.32 9.22
CA THR A 54 -23.30 21.01 9.14
C THR A 54 -23.20 22.47 8.71
N ASP A 55 -22.13 23.16 9.15
CA ASP A 55 -21.95 24.59 8.87
C ASP A 55 -21.25 24.86 7.52
N ASN A 56 -20.66 23.82 6.92
CA ASN A 56 -19.90 23.91 5.68
C ASN A 56 -20.54 23.08 4.55
N HIS A 57 -21.64 23.58 4.02
CA HIS A 57 -22.34 22.92 2.92
C HIS A 57 -21.43 22.74 1.70
N VAL A 58 -21.42 21.50 1.19
CA VAL A 58 -20.80 21.10 -0.06
C VAL A 58 -21.77 20.24 -0.84
N ASP A 59 -21.73 20.29 -2.18
CA ASP A 59 -22.62 19.54 -3.05
C ASP A 59 -22.30 18.04 -3.05
N GLY A 60 -21.05 17.69 -2.82
CA GLY A 60 -20.59 16.30 -2.74
C GLY A 60 -19.22 16.15 -2.10
N VAL A 61 -18.89 14.91 -1.77
CA VAL A 61 -17.64 14.57 -1.09
C VAL A 61 -16.90 13.43 -1.80
N ALA A 62 -15.60 13.64 -2.04
CA ALA A 62 -14.67 12.59 -2.41
C ALA A 62 -14.01 12.03 -1.14
N VAL A 63 -14.08 10.71 -0.96
CA VAL A 63 -13.53 10.01 0.20
C VAL A 63 -12.32 9.20 -0.23
N LEU A 64 -11.16 9.50 0.34
CA LEU A 64 -9.86 8.96 -0.04
C LEU A 64 -9.36 7.98 1.03
N GLY A 65 -8.90 6.81 0.61
CA GLY A 65 -8.27 5.84 1.50
C GLY A 65 -9.23 4.82 2.10
N ARG A 66 -8.86 4.24 3.24
CA ARG A 66 -9.59 3.12 3.83
C ARG A 66 -10.74 3.61 4.72
N CYS A 67 -11.97 3.27 4.36
CA CYS A 67 -13.16 3.61 5.12
C CYS A 67 -13.61 2.44 6.00
N ASP A 68 -13.91 2.72 7.27
CA ASP A 68 -14.63 1.80 8.13
C ASP A 68 -16.16 1.95 8.02
N LYS A 69 -16.89 1.02 8.62
CA LYS A 69 -18.36 1.03 8.59
C LYS A 69 -18.97 2.25 9.31
N GLN A 70 -18.30 2.79 10.31
CA GLN A 70 -18.80 3.93 11.08
C GLN A 70 -18.70 5.21 10.26
N LEU A 71 -17.54 5.42 9.62
CA LEU A 71 -17.34 6.55 8.70
C LEU A 71 -18.33 6.50 7.53
N LEU A 72 -18.52 5.34 6.90
CA LEU A 72 -19.48 5.19 5.80
C LEU A 72 -20.92 5.52 6.24
N LYS A 73 -21.32 5.10 7.44
CA LYS A 73 -22.64 5.43 8.02
C LYS A 73 -22.80 6.93 8.28
N PHE A 74 -21.74 7.56 8.81
CA PHE A 74 -21.68 9.01 9.01
C PHE A 74 -21.83 9.76 7.68
N LEU A 75 -21.00 9.43 6.69
CA LEU A 75 -21.02 10.08 5.38
C LEU A 75 -22.39 9.99 4.72
N LYS A 76 -23.02 8.81 4.73
CA LYS A 76 -24.35 8.59 4.17
C LYS A 76 -25.44 9.47 4.82
N ARG A 77 -25.26 9.82 6.10
CA ARG A 77 -26.22 10.65 6.83
C ARG A 77 -26.15 12.13 6.43
N TYR A 78 -24.95 12.62 6.09
CA TYR A 78 -24.71 14.04 5.88
C TYR A 78 -24.48 14.45 4.45
N PHE A 79 -24.10 13.50 3.57
CA PHE A 79 -23.80 13.78 2.17
C PHE A 79 -24.69 12.95 1.24
N LYS A 80 -25.25 13.59 0.24
CA LYS A 80 -26.08 12.92 -0.80
C LYS A 80 -25.19 12.32 -1.88
N CYS A 81 -24.17 13.05 -2.32
CA CYS A 81 -23.27 12.67 -3.39
C CYS A 81 -21.91 12.32 -2.80
N ILE A 82 -21.52 11.04 -2.94
CA ILE A 82 -20.27 10.49 -2.40
C ILE A 82 -19.58 9.71 -3.50
N ALA A 83 -18.32 10.02 -3.77
CA ALA A 83 -17.42 9.19 -4.57
C ALA A 83 -16.25 8.73 -3.69
N TYR A 84 -15.99 7.44 -3.68
CA TYR A 84 -14.85 6.84 -2.99
C TYR A 84 -13.71 6.59 -3.96
N THR A 85 -12.48 6.80 -3.52
CA THR A 85 -11.29 6.44 -4.28
C THR A 85 -10.19 5.88 -3.38
N GLY A 86 -9.50 4.84 -3.85
CA GLY A 86 -8.46 4.17 -3.10
C GLY A 86 -8.07 2.81 -3.68
N LEU A 87 -7.33 2.03 -2.89
CA LEU A 87 -6.82 0.72 -3.30
C LEU A 87 -7.71 -0.45 -2.84
N ASN A 88 -8.65 -0.21 -1.94
CA ASN A 88 -9.58 -1.21 -1.44
C ASN A 88 -10.97 -0.99 -2.03
N SER A 89 -11.68 -2.07 -2.31
CA SER A 89 -13.09 -2.01 -2.69
C SER A 89 -13.97 -1.91 -1.45
N LEU A 90 -15.00 -1.06 -1.51
CA LEU A 90 -15.99 -0.98 -0.45
C LEU A 90 -17.22 -1.84 -0.77
N ASP A 91 -17.74 -2.54 0.22
CA ASP A 91 -19.09 -3.13 0.17
C ASP A 91 -20.12 -2.04 0.50
N ALA A 92 -20.31 -1.11 -0.41
CA ALA A 92 -21.19 0.04 -0.26
C ALA A 92 -21.75 0.50 -1.60
N LYS A 93 -22.96 1.08 -1.58
CA LYS A 93 -23.65 1.63 -2.76
C LYS A 93 -23.19 3.08 -3.00
N TYR A 94 -21.89 3.28 -3.18
CA TYR A 94 -21.29 4.55 -3.60
C TYR A 94 -20.57 4.39 -4.92
N ASP A 95 -20.31 5.49 -5.58
CA ASP A 95 -19.39 5.49 -6.72
C ASP A 95 -17.99 5.21 -6.21
N GLN A 96 -17.30 4.31 -6.89
CA GLN A 96 -15.97 3.85 -6.49
C GLN A 96 -15.01 3.90 -7.68
N ILE A 97 -13.95 4.65 -7.53
CA ILE A 97 -12.83 4.69 -8.46
C ILE A 97 -11.64 4.06 -7.75
N ILE A 98 -11.27 2.87 -8.16
CA ILE A 98 -10.27 2.07 -7.45
C ILE A 98 -9.16 1.60 -8.38
N CYS A 99 -7.99 1.38 -7.79
CA CYS A 99 -6.96 0.50 -8.30
C CYS A 99 -6.82 -0.66 -7.30
N SER A 100 -6.96 -1.92 -7.77
CA SER A 100 -7.06 -3.07 -6.86
C SER A 100 -5.76 -3.31 -6.08
N GLY A 101 -5.75 -2.99 -4.80
CA GLY A 101 -4.61 -3.25 -3.92
C GLY A 101 -4.30 -4.75 -3.78
N TYR A 102 -5.32 -5.59 -3.85
CA TYR A 102 -5.14 -7.04 -3.88
C TYR A 102 -4.36 -7.49 -5.12
N ASP A 103 -4.80 -7.09 -6.32
CA ASP A 103 -4.17 -7.52 -7.56
C ASP A 103 -2.77 -6.92 -7.73
N THR A 104 -2.56 -5.68 -7.27
CA THR A 104 -1.23 -5.05 -7.26
C THR A 104 -0.25 -5.81 -6.38
N ALA A 105 -0.68 -6.26 -5.19
CA ALA A 105 0.14 -7.07 -4.31
C ALA A 105 0.46 -8.45 -4.91
N VAL A 106 -0.54 -9.12 -5.49
CA VAL A 106 -0.32 -10.39 -6.22
C VAL A 106 0.73 -10.21 -7.31
N THR A 107 0.65 -9.11 -8.08
CA THR A 107 1.60 -8.80 -9.14
C THR A 107 3.01 -8.53 -8.60
N ALA A 108 3.13 -7.75 -7.53
CA ALA A 108 4.42 -7.45 -6.89
C ALA A 108 5.10 -8.72 -6.36
N VAL A 109 4.34 -9.58 -5.67
CA VAL A 109 4.88 -10.84 -5.13
C VAL A 109 5.25 -11.81 -6.25
N ASN A 110 4.42 -11.92 -7.30
CA ASN A 110 4.74 -12.76 -8.46
C ASN A 110 5.99 -12.28 -9.19
N HIS A 111 6.27 -10.97 -9.24
CA HIS A 111 7.53 -10.45 -9.75
C HIS A 111 8.72 -10.98 -8.96
N LEU A 112 8.70 -10.91 -7.62
CA LEU A 112 9.74 -11.48 -6.77
C LEU A 112 9.88 -13.01 -6.94
N LEU A 113 8.75 -13.72 -7.05
CA LEU A 113 8.73 -15.17 -7.29
C LEU A 113 9.37 -15.53 -8.64
N SER A 114 9.15 -14.72 -9.68
CA SER A 114 9.76 -14.90 -11.01
C SER A 114 11.29 -14.71 -11.01
N LEU A 115 11.80 -13.89 -10.09
CA LEU A 115 13.23 -13.69 -9.84
C LEU A 115 13.85 -14.81 -8.98
N GLY A 116 13.05 -15.81 -8.56
CA GLY A 116 13.52 -16.96 -7.81
C GLY A 116 13.38 -16.83 -6.29
N HIS A 117 12.91 -15.71 -5.77
CA HIS A 117 12.72 -15.54 -4.32
C HIS A 117 11.65 -16.49 -3.79
N ARG A 118 11.90 -17.09 -2.63
CA ARG A 118 10.98 -17.99 -1.93
C ARG A 118 10.80 -17.61 -0.45
N GLN A 119 11.72 -16.78 0.07
CA GLN A 119 11.67 -16.23 1.42
C GLN A 119 11.41 -14.72 1.31
N ILE A 120 10.15 -14.37 1.12
CA ILE A 120 9.69 -13.01 0.91
C ILE A 120 9.10 -12.50 2.23
N ALA A 121 9.67 -11.44 2.79
CA ALA A 121 9.12 -10.78 3.97
C ALA A 121 8.05 -9.77 3.59
N TYR A 122 7.03 -9.64 4.44
CA TYR A 122 6.03 -8.59 4.37
C TYR A 122 6.22 -7.60 5.52
N ILE A 123 6.24 -6.30 5.22
CA ILE A 123 6.33 -5.23 6.21
C ILE A 123 5.22 -4.22 6.00
N GLY A 124 4.23 -4.22 6.87
CA GLY A 124 3.06 -3.36 6.77
C GLY A 124 1.92 -3.85 7.63
N GLU A 125 0.74 -3.26 7.48
CA GLU A 125 -0.44 -3.70 8.19
C GLU A 125 -0.99 -5.02 7.66
N THR A 126 -1.50 -5.85 8.56
CA THR A 126 -2.03 -7.17 8.24
C THR A 126 -3.55 -7.26 8.41
N GLU A 127 -4.14 -6.37 9.22
CA GLU A 127 -5.57 -6.41 9.51
C GLU A 127 -6.37 -5.59 8.51
N HIS A 128 -7.38 -6.20 7.90
CA HIS A 128 -8.25 -5.55 6.90
C HIS A 128 -7.48 -4.90 5.73
N GLU A 129 -6.33 -5.49 5.35
CA GLU A 129 -5.44 -5.00 4.32
C GLU A 129 -5.45 -5.92 3.10
N ASP A 130 -6.05 -5.45 2.00
CA ASP A 130 -6.18 -6.22 0.77
C ASP A 130 -4.82 -6.59 0.17
N ARG A 131 -3.81 -5.74 0.31
CA ARG A 131 -2.44 -6.01 -0.17
C ARG A 131 -1.77 -7.13 0.62
N TYR A 132 -2.04 -7.23 1.94
CA TYR A 132 -1.56 -8.37 2.73
C TYR A 132 -2.25 -9.67 2.31
N ARG A 133 -3.56 -9.63 2.03
CA ARG A 133 -4.28 -10.78 1.50
C ARG A 133 -3.71 -11.22 0.15
N GLY A 134 -3.45 -10.28 -0.77
CA GLY A 134 -2.81 -10.56 -2.06
C GLY A 134 -1.42 -11.20 -1.91
N TYR A 135 -0.61 -10.73 -0.95
CA TYR A 135 0.67 -11.36 -0.63
C TYR A 135 0.50 -12.81 -0.15
N CYS A 136 -0.41 -13.07 0.78
CA CYS A 136 -0.66 -14.41 1.30
C CYS A 136 -1.12 -15.37 0.18
N ASP A 137 -2.05 -14.92 -0.66
CA ASP A 137 -2.63 -15.74 -1.73
C ASP A 137 -1.61 -16.00 -2.85
N ALA A 138 -0.74 -15.04 -3.18
CA ALA A 138 0.34 -15.25 -4.14
C ALA A 138 1.36 -16.29 -3.66
N LEU A 139 1.74 -16.26 -2.38
CA LEU A 139 2.60 -17.31 -1.79
C LEU A 139 1.92 -18.67 -1.81
N ALA A 140 0.64 -18.74 -1.43
CA ALA A 140 -0.13 -19.98 -1.43
C ALA A 140 -0.26 -20.57 -2.85
N ALA A 141 -0.52 -19.75 -3.86
CA ALA A 141 -0.56 -20.16 -5.26
C ALA A 141 0.78 -20.75 -5.74
N ALA A 142 1.89 -20.20 -5.25
CA ALA A 142 3.24 -20.71 -5.48
C ALA A 142 3.62 -21.90 -4.60
N LYS A 143 2.70 -22.41 -3.77
CA LYS A 143 2.90 -23.51 -2.80
C LYS A 143 3.98 -23.19 -1.74
N ILE A 144 4.11 -21.95 -1.38
CA ILE A 144 5.01 -21.45 -0.33
C ILE A 144 4.19 -21.26 0.93
N LEU A 145 4.61 -21.86 2.03
CA LEU A 145 3.96 -21.69 3.32
C LEU A 145 4.19 -20.28 3.87
N LEU A 146 3.13 -19.64 4.30
CA LEU A 146 3.22 -18.36 5.01
C LEU A 146 3.96 -18.55 6.33
N ARG A 147 5.05 -17.81 6.51
CA ARG A 147 5.87 -17.83 7.71
C ARG A 147 5.66 -16.54 8.51
N LYS A 148 5.16 -16.67 9.73
CA LYS A 148 4.93 -15.51 10.62
C LYS A 148 6.23 -14.75 10.93
N GLU A 149 7.37 -15.44 10.94
CA GLU A 149 8.70 -14.90 11.15
C GLU A 149 9.13 -13.95 10.01
N LEU A 150 8.46 -14.02 8.86
CA LEU A 150 8.70 -13.12 7.71
C LEU A 150 7.64 -12.00 7.63
N THR A 151 6.84 -11.80 8.67
CA THR A 151 5.78 -10.78 8.66
C THR A 151 5.96 -9.82 9.82
N ALA A 152 6.07 -8.53 9.53
CA ALA A 152 6.03 -7.45 10.52
C ALA A 152 4.75 -6.64 10.36
N ASN A 153 3.85 -6.73 11.35
CA ASN A 153 2.63 -5.92 11.41
C ASN A 153 2.97 -4.54 11.99
N VAL A 154 3.05 -3.54 11.13
CA VAL A 154 3.44 -2.16 11.47
C VAL A 154 2.58 -1.17 10.71
N ALA A 155 2.51 0.08 11.20
CA ALA A 155 1.85 1.17 10.50
C ALA A 155 2.52 1.44 9.14
N LEU A 156 1.73 1.87 8.15
CA LEU A 156 2.18 2.21 6.81
C LEU A 156 2.88 3.58 6.81
N SER A 157 4.08 3.62 7.34
CA SER A 157 4.92 4.81 7.49
C SER A 157 6.39 4.45 7.35
N SER A 158 7.25 5.44 7.12
CA SER A 158 8.70 5.22 7.06
C SER A 158 9.26 4.71 8.40
N GLU A 159 8.78 5.23 9.52
CA GLU A 159 9.12 4.76 10.85
C GLU A 159 8.65 3.31 11.09
N GLY A 160 7.42 2.97 10.65
CA GLY A 160 6.89 1.61 10.72
C GLY A 160 7.74 0.64 9.90
N GLY A 161 8.07 1.02 8.66
CA GLY A 161 8.94 0.25 7.77
C GLY A 161 10.31 -0.03 8.37
N TYR A 162 10.94 1.02 8.91
CA TYR A 162 12.24 0.92 9.57
C TYR A 162 12.19 -0.05 10.76
N ARG A 163 11.26 0.14 11.69
CA ARG A 163 11.14 -0.74 12.88
C ARG A 163 10.78 -2.18 12.52
N GLY A 164 9.88 -2.35 11.55
CA GLY A 164 9.48 -3.68 11.08
C GLY A 164 10.65 -4.44 10.48
N ALA A 165 11.41 -3.81 9.59
CA ALA A 165 12.57 -4.41 8.96
C ALA A 165 13.68 -4.72 10.00
N SER A 166 14.04 -3.77 10.86
CA SER A 166 15.04 -3.98 11.91
C SER A 166 14.67 -5.17 12.80
N SER A 167 13.41 -5.27 13.23
CA SER A 167 12.96 -6.41 14.05
C SER A 167 13.07 -7.77 13.35
N LEU A 168 12.88 -7.84 12.03
CA LEU A 168 13.05 -9.07 11.27
C LEU A 168 14.53 -9.41 11.08
N LEU A 169 15.35 -8.40 10.82
CA LEU A 169 16.81 -8.54 10.62
C LEU A 169 17.51 -8.98 11.90
N ASP A 170 17.19 -8.39 13.05
CA ASP A 170 17.73 -8.77 14.36
C ASP A 170 17.45 -10.24 14.70
N LYS A 171 16.35 -10.78 14.20
CA LYS A 171 15.96 -12.18 14.36
C LYS A 171 16.57 -13.12 13.32
N ASN A 172 17.37 -12.60 12.38
CA ASN A 172 17.92 -13.37 11.26
C ASN A 172 16.84 -14.16 10.52
N CYS A 173 15.76 -13.50 10.12
CA CYS A 173 14.57 -14.13 9.52
C CYS A 173 14.88 -14.88 8.21
N GLY A 174 16.01 -14.58 7.56
CA GLY A 174 16.47 -15.22 6.33
C GLY A 174 15.67 -14.78 5.08
N ALA A 175 15.04 -13.62 5.12
CA ALA A 175 14.36 -13.08 3.95
C ALA A 175 15.37 -12.72 2.85
N THR A 176 15.06 -13.10 1.61
CA THR A 176 15.83 -12.72 0.42
C THR A 176 15.17 -11.62 -0.36
N ALA A 177 13.92 -11.31 -0.05
CA ALA A 177 13.19 -10.19 -0.61
C ALA A 177 12.19 -9.62 0.41
N TYR A 178 11.88 -8.35 0.23
CA TYR A 178 10.92 -7.61 1.03
C TYR A 178 9.82 -7.03 0.14
N PHE A 179 8.57 -7.25 0.54
CA PHE A 179 7.41 -6.60 -0.06
C PHE A 179 6.78 -5.63 0.95
N CYS A 180 6.66 -4.37 0.54
CA CYS A 180 6.02 -3.31 1.30
C CYS A 180 4.73 -2.87 0.61
N PRO A 181 3.60 -2.70 1.35
CA PRO A 181 2.34 -2.31 0.73
C PRO A 181 2.32 -0.87 0.20
N ASN A 182 3.30 -0.03 0.55
CA ASN A 182 3.49 1.29 -0.04
C ASN A 182 4.95 1.74 -0.04
N ASP A 183 5.28 2.72 -0.87
CA ASP A 183 6.65 3.22 -1.04
C ASP A 183 7.19 3.90 0.21
N ILE A 184 6.35 4.58 0.99
CA ILE A 184 6.77 5.23 2.22
C ILE A 184 7.28 4.20 3.24
N THR A 185 6.61 3.06 3.37
CA THR A 185 7.09 1.94 4.19
C THR A 185 8.42 1.38 3.65
N ALA A 186 8.53 1.23 2.31
CA ALA A 186 9.75 0.74 1.67
C ALA A 186 10.96 1.65 1.92
N ILE A 187 10.79 2.98 1.95
CA ILE A 187 11.85 3.94 2.32
C ILE A 187 12.41 3.62 3.70
N GLY A 188 11.53 3.34 4.67
CA GLY A 188 11.96 2.92 6.01
C GLY A 188 12.74 1.60 6.01
N VAL A 189 12.27 0.62 5.21
CA VAL A 189 12.96 -0.67 5.03
C VAL A 189 14.34 -0.49 4.41
N MET A 190 14.50 0.33 3.38
CA MET A 190 15.80 0.63 2.77
C MET A 190 16.81 1.17 3.79
N ARG A 191 16.35 2.06 4.68
CA ARG A 191 17.20 2.56 5.76
C ARG A 191 17.65 1.45 6.70
N ALA A 192 16.74 0.58 7.15
CA ALA A 192 17.06 -0.54 8.03
C ALA A 192 18.04 -1.52 7.39
N LEU A 193 17.83 -1.88 6.12
CA LEU A 193 18.73 -2.76 5.36
C LEU A 193 20.15 -2.17 5.29
N LYS A 194 20.25 -0.88 4.96
CA LYS A 194 21.54 -0.17 4.91
C LYS A 194 22.26 -0.17 6.25
N GLU A 195 21.56 0.07 7.37
CA GLU A 195 22.14 0.05 8.73
C GLU A 195 22.60 -1.35 9.14
N HIS A 196 22.01 -2.42 8.56
CA HIS A 196 22.44 -3.81 8.73
C HIS A 196 23.45 -4.28 7.67
N ASN A 197 24.02 -3.35 6.88
CA ASN A 197 25.02 -3.61 5.82
C ASN A 197 24.52 -4.59 4.74
N LEU A 198 23.23 -4.58 4.42
CA LEU A 198 22.65 -5.33 3.32
C LEU A 198 22.46 -4.44 2.10
N SER A 199 23.00 -4.87 0.98
CA SER A 199 22.90 -4.19 -0.32
C SER A 199 21.62 -4.58 -1.04
N ILE A 200 21.00 -3.61 -1.70
CA ILE A 200 19.84 -3.80 -2.57
C ILE A 200 20.29 -3.50 -4.00
N PRO A 201 20.11 -4.41 -4.97
CA PRO A 201 19.40 -5.71 -4.88
C PRO A 201 20.32 -6.91 -4.58
N GLU A 202 21.64 -6.73 -4.38
CA GLU A 202 22.66 -7.79 -4.37
C GLU A 202 22.43 -8.83 -3.26
N ASP A 203 22.08 -8.38 -2.05
CA ASP A 203 21.82 -9.27 -0.92
C ASP A 203 20.31 -9.56 -0.78
N VAL A 204 19.49 -8.55 -0.98
CA VAL A 204 18.03 -8.64 -0.84
C VAL A 204 17.31 -7.76 -1.85
N SER A 205 16.21 -8.25 -2.39
CA SER A 205 15.31 -7.46 -3.25
C SER A 205 14.27 -6.70 -2.45
N LEU A 206 13.81 -5.56 -2.97
CA LEU A 206 12.74 -4.76 -2.37
C LEU A 206 11.76 -4.29 -3.45
N ILE A 207 10.47 -4.53 -3.22
CA ILE A 207 9.37 -4.05 -4.05
C ILE A 207 8.26 -3.45 -3.21
N SER A 208 7.58 -2.45 -3.76
CA SER A 208 6.47 -1.77 -3.10
C SER A 208 5.33 -1.43 -4.06
N ILE A 209 4.40 -0.59 -3.62
CA ILE A 209 3.26 -0.09 -4.38
C ILE A 209 3.19 1.42 -4.18
N ASP A 210 2.69 2.17 -5.14
CA ASP A 210 2.27 3.55 -5.29
C ASP A 210 2.99 4.28 -6.42
N ASP A 211 4.30 4.08 -6.61
CA ASP A 211 5.17 4.81 -7.55
C ASP A 211 5.16 6.32 -7.26
N ILE A 212 5.38 6.68 -5.99
CA ILE A 212 5.53 8.09 -5.62
C ILE A 212 6.76 8.71 -6.30
N GLU A 213 6.74 10.01 -6.53
CA GLU A 213 7.83 10.72 -7.22
C GLU A 213 9.22 10.42 -6.64
N THR A 214 9.31 10.32 -5.31
CA THR A 214 10.57 10.02 -4.61
C THR A 214 11.17 8.65 -4.99
N ALA A 215 10.36 7.67 -5.38
CA ALA A 215 10.81 6.31 -5.66
C ALA A 215 11.91 6.25 -6.74
N GLN A 216 11.87 7.15 -7.71
CA GLN A 216 12.86 7.24 -8.80
C GLN A 216 14.17 7.97 -8.43
N TYR A 217 14.21 8.64 -7.26
CA TYR A 217 15.38 9.37 -6.77
C TYR A 217 16.09 8.66 -5.62
N LEU A 218 15.61 7.49 -5.21
CA LEU A 218 16.29 6.66 -4.21
C LEU A 218 17.53 5.98 -4.82
N THR A 219 18.40 5.49 -3.98
CA THR A 219 19.58 4.72 -4.38
C THR A 219 19.63 3.42 -3.57
N PRO A 220 19.38 2.25 -4.24
CA PRO A 220 18.95 2.08 -5.63
C PRO A 220 17.54 2.64 -5.90
N MET A 221 17.21 2.94 -7.17
CA MET A 221 15.86 3.35 -7.57
C MET A 221 14.85 2.25 -7.24
N LEU A 222 13.74 2.61 -6.58
CA LEU A 222 12.77 1.65 -6.05
C LEU A 222 11.87 1.08 -7.15
N THR A 223 11.88 -0.23 -7.32
CA THR A 223 10.89 -0.98 -8.10
C THR A 223 9.57 -1.00 -7.35
N THR A 224 8.50 -0.55 -7.99
CA THR A 224 7.20 -0.37 -7.36
C THR A 224 6.06 -0.60 -8.36
N ILE A 225 4.86 -0.84 -7.87
CA ILE A 225 3.67 -0.88 -8.73
C ILE A 225 3.16 0.54 -8.90
N HIS A 226 3.14 1.01 -10.15
CA HIS A 226 2.58 2.32 -10.50
C HIS A 226 1.05 2.31 -10.34
N ILE A 227 0.55 3.20 -9.50
CA ILE A 227 -0.88 3.50 -9.35
C ILE A 227 -1.18 4.80 -10.11
N PRO A 228 -2.16 4.82 -11.03
CA PRO A 228 -2.47 5.99 -11.86
C PRO A 228 -3.22 7.05 -11.05
N VAL A 229 -2.53 7.72 -10.12
CA VAL A 229 -3.10 8.65 -9.14
C VAL A 229 -3.80 9.83 -9.79
N ASP A 230 -3.21 10.36 -10.87
CA ASP A 230 -3.79 11.49 -11.59
C ASP A 230 -5.11 11.10 -12.28
N GLU A 231 -5.16 9.95 -12.93
CA GLU A 231 -6.36 9.42 -13.58
C GLU A 231 -7.42 9.05 -12.54
N MET A 232 -7.01 8.48 -11.40
CA MET A 232 -7.92 8.19 -10.29
C MET A 232 -8.58 9.47 -9.79
N GLY A 233 -7.82 10.54 -9.57
CA GLY A 233 -8.33 11.82 -9.12
C GLY A 233 -9.26 12.48 -10.13
N GLN A 234 -8.86 12.53 -11.41
CA GLN A 234 -9.67 13.07 -12.50
C GLN A 234 -11.01 12.33 -12.61
N MET A 235 -10.97 11.00 -12.62
CA MET A 235 -12.16 10.18 -12.73
C MET A 235 -13.07 10.34 -11.50
N THR A 236 -12.49 10.45 -10.30
CA THR A 236 -13.25 10.70 -9.07
C THR A 236 -14.01 12.01 -9.14
N ALA A 237 -13.35 13.09 -9.58
CA ALA A 237 -14.01 14.39 -9.75
C ALA A 237 -15.13 14.33 -10.77
N LYS A 238 -14.90 13.74 -11.96
CA LYS A 238 -15.90 13.61 -13.02
C LYS A 238 -17.14 12.87 -12.55
N ILE A 239 -16.97 11.70 -11.95
CA ILE A 239 -18.08 10.86 -11.49
C ILE A 239 -18.83 11.53 -10.33
N LEU A 240 -18.12 12.18 -9.41
CA LEU A 240 -18.76 12.93 -8.33
C LEU A 240 -19.62 14.09 -8.87
N ILE A 241 -19.08 14.86 -9.81
CA ILE A 241 -19.79 16.00 -10.42
C ILE A 241 -20.98 15.51 -11.23
N ASP A 242 -20.81 14.49 -12.06
CA ASP A 242 -21.91 13.89 -12.83
C ASP A 242 -23.06 13.41 -11.92
N ARG A 243 -22.73 12.84 -10.75
CA ARG A 243 -23.74 12.50 -9.72
C ARG A 243 -24.41 13.73 -9.12
N ILE A 244 -23.68 14.79 -8.85
CA ILE A 244 -24.23 16.05 -8.31
C ILE A 244 -25.21 16.66 -9.29
N GLU A 245 -24.89 16.64 -10.59
CA GLU A 245 -25.70 17.20 -11.68
C GLU A 245 -26.84 16.27 -12.12
N GLY A 246 -26.93 15.06 -11.56
CA GLY A 246 -28.00 14.10 -11.85
C GLY A 246 -27.82 13.33 -13.17
N GLY A 247 -26.60 13.26 -13.69
CA GLY A 247 -26.27 12.54 -14.93
C GLY A 247 -26.35 11.02 -14.79
N HIS A 248 -26.08 10.47 -13.61
CA HIS A 248 -26.31 9.05 -13.31
C HIS A 248 -26.95 8.82 -11.94
N THR A 249 -27.68 7.72 -11.80
CA THR A 249 -28.44 7.38 -10.59
C THR A 249 -27.92 6.12 -9.90
N LEU A 250 -27.38 5.16 -10.66
CA LEU A 250 -26.85 3.93 -10.11
C LEU A 250 -25.38 4.12 -9.69
N PRO A 251 -24.96 3.52 -8.57
CA PRO A 251 -23.55 3.52 -8.18
C PRO A 251 -22.66 2.88 -9.25
N MET A 252 -21.57 3.53 -9.59
CA MET A 252 -20.57 3.03 -10.54
C MET A 252 -19.33 2.54 -9.79
N LYS A 253 -18.74 1.45 -10.28
CA LYS A 253 -17.44 0.97 -9.83
C LYS A 253 -16.48 0.89 -11.01
N ILE A 254 -15.46 1.72 -10.99
CA ILE A 254 -14.44 1.83 -12.03
C ILE A 254 -13.13 1.31 -11.46
N SER A 255 -12.53 0.33 -12.11
CA SER A 255 -11.19 -0.16 -11.78
C SER A 255 -10.19 0.34 -12.81
N LEU A 256 -9.13 1.00 -12.35
CA LEU A 256 -8.08 1.51 -13.21
C LEU A 256 -6.92 0.51 -13.31
N PRO A 257 -6.24 0.45 -14.46
CA PRO A 257 -5.09 -0.42 -14.66
C PRO A 257 -3.87 0.09 -13.90
N TYR A 258 -2.92 -0.80 -13.66
CA TYR A 258 -1.63 -0.54 -13.05
C TYR A 258 -0.51 -1.27 -13.82
N TYR A 259 0.75 -0.96 -13.54
CA TYR A 259 1.90 -1.68 -14.09
C TYR A 259 3.07 -1.70 -13.12
N ILE A 260 4.07 -2.55 -13.38
CA ILE A 260 5.31 -2.57 -12.60
C ILE A 260 6.24 -1.49 -13.16
N ALA A 261 6.56 -0.49 -12.37
CA ALA A 261 7.68 0.43 -12.61
C ALA A 261 8.98 -0.28 -12.19
N ASN A 262 9.50 -1.11 -13.10
CA ASN A 262 10.70 -1.90 -12.85
C ASN A 262 11.93 -1.01 -12.86
N ARG A 263 12.68 -0.99 -11.75
CA ARG A 263 13.88 -0.17 -11.55
C ARG A 263 15.05 -1.03 -11.04
N GLU A 264 15.76 -0.57 -10.01
CA GLU A 264 17.04 -1.15 -9.58
C GLU A 264 16.92 -2.05 -8.35
N SER A 265 15.84 -1.91 -7.54
CA SER A 265 15.76 -2.54 -6.22
C SER A 265 15.38 -4.01 -6.21
N CYS A 266 15.18 -4.64 -7.37
CA CYS A 266 14.91 -6.07 -7.51
C CYS A 266 15.95 -6.74 -8.39
N GLY A 267 16.50 -7.87 -7.93
CA GLY A 267 17.45 -8.73 -8.63
C GLY A 267 17.12 -10.20 -8.47
N PRO A 268 17.83 -11.10 -9.14
CA PRO A 268 17.67 -12.54 -8.95
C PRO A 268 17.95 -12.96 -7.51
N ALA A 269 17.20 -13.94 -7.00
CA ALA A 269 17.45 -14.49 -5.67
C ALA A 269 18.87 -15.07 -5.56
N VAL A 270 19.63 -14.65 -4.57
CA VAL A 270 20.93 -15.24 -4.28
C VAL A 270 20.70 -16.66 -3.79
N VAL A 271 21.21 -17.65 -4.53
CA VAL A 271 21.20 -19.04 -4.08
C VAL A 271 22.18 -19.16 -2.92
N GLN A 272 21.70 -19.20 -1.69
CA GLN A 272 22.53 -19.60 -0.56
C GLN A 272 22.88 -21.07 -0.77
N ILE A 273 24.05 -21.35 -1.31
CA ILE A 273 24.63 -22.69 -1.30
C ILE A 273 24.92 -22.98 0.16
N GLN A 274 24.02 -23.70 0.84
CA GLN A 274 24.38 -24.29 2.13
C GLN A 274 25.58 -25.19 1.88
N PRO A 275 26.72 -25.01 2.59
CA PRO A 275 27.82 -25.96 2.47
C PRO A 275 27.27 -27.33 2.81
N ALA A 276 27.43 -28.28 1.87
CA ALA A 276 27.04 -29.65 2.04
C ALA A 276 27.52 -30.14 3.40
N GLY A 277 26.59 -30.63 4.22
CA GLY A 277 26.83 -30.96 5.62
C GLY A 277 28.13 -31.68 5.84
N ALA A 278 28.92 -31.19 6.79
CA ALA A 278 30.03 -31.93 7.34
C ALA A 278 29.48 -33.29 7.80
N LEU A 279 29.72 -34.32 6.97
CA LEU A 279 29.57 -35.70 7.39
C LEU A 279 30.43 -35.87 8.64
N HIS A 280 29.80 -36.02 9.78
CA HIS A 280 30.48 -36.46 11.00
C HIS A 280 31.15 -37.80 10.71
N SER A 281 32.44 -37.75 10.47
CA SER A 281 33.33 -38.91 10.55
C SER A 281 33.56 -39.24 12.03
N ALA A 282 32.57 -39.89 12.64
CA ALA A 282 32.71 -40.57 13.89
C ALA A 282 32.43 -42.04 13.63
N ASP A 283 33.46 -42.77 13.15
CA ASP A 283 33.59 -44.19 13.37
C ASP A 283 34.87 -44.70 12.68
N ARG A 284 35.98 -44.60 13.38
CA ARG A 284 37.12 -45.52 13.25
C ARG A 284 38.00 -45.37 14.49
N TYR A 285 37.72 -46.17 15.49
CA TYR A 285 38.70 -46.80 16.37
C TYR A 285 37.94 -47.71 17.35
N GLY A 286 37.49 -48.82 16.85
CA GLY A 286 37.29 -49.98 17.66
C GLY A 286 38.28 -51.00 17.21
N LEU A 287 39.27 -51.34 18.08
CA LEU A 287 39.81 -52.68 18.17
C LEU A 287 40.90 -52.76 19.29
N LYS A 288 40.70 -53.80 20.17
CA LYS A 288 41.69 -54.51 21.02
C LYS A 288 41.99 -53.81 22.37
N LYS A 289 41.79 -54.44 23.52
CA LYS A 289 41.88 -55.85 23.97
C LYS A 289 40.87 -56.12 25.08
#